data_b299bf00d8461b4e8960481185deed14
#
_entry.id   b299bf00d8461b4e8960481185deed14
#
_cell.length_a   1.000
_cell.length_b   1.000
_cell.length_c   1.000
_cell.angle_alpha   90.00
_cell.angle_beta   90.00
_cell.angle_gamma   90.00
#
_symmetry.space_group_name_H-M   'P 1'
#
loop_
_entity.id
_entity.type
_entity.pdbx_description
1 polymer ?
#
loop_
_entity_poly.entity_id
_entity_poly.type
_entity_poly.pdbx_seq_one_letter_code
_entity_poly.pdbx_strand_id
1 'polypeptide(L)'
;MGTVGQEKLDQALCRCASGLRRVRCCDADISAWPGLAALEVLEAQGQETVKLFNEKQYAEAEAQALKLLDLAPNLRPALRVLYEIRKAQKRGAAEEALAIRLAALPGEPTVRAAANVLLAQHYVGQGRYAQARPPAAEAVMASPKDATAQHVLGVVLTESGELQAGERHYRRAVALLGRDDGVVLANLAWNLKLQGRLDEAVAFYEKALTLRPDNRRGQGGYAQVEFARGNREKALRLLDEALARWPDDRTLRLLRAMGDLAQGNAEAVLARIADAPEALHATELCIRGQALARLARPVEAVQHYASAKQLQRERHGQHYQAEEFAAKAAAYKAYFTAERLQPLPRAVPPPARQPVFLLGFPRSGSSLLEQLLGQVPGFAMGDEFSPLADLSRAIPALAGATGDYPEVLDHLLVGDGGALPQRLRQRYEEARTQLGLARPDVRFITDRSASNPWQLGLIKLLFPEAPVIHVLRHPLDVMLSNLAQDRRLEANCNASMPALARHYALLMSLIRHFRGQLTLRYLPVRYEDLVTDTAPTLGRVLDFIGAPPAAQPPEALLRANSAMPPGPLPAHVSGREPVHARGVYRHRAYQSHMPALFAEVRDILDPWITELGYAEAEA
;
A
#
# COMPACT_ATOMS: atom_id res chain seq x y z
N MET A 1 -4.79 -1.33 -56.12
CA MET A 1 -4.47 -0.35 -55.07
C MET A 1 -4.07 -1.00 -53.70
N GLY A 2 -3.94 -2.33 -53.61
CA GLY A 2 -3.63 -3.04 -52.36
C GLY A 2 -2.15 -3.24 -52.03
N THR A 3 -1.27 -3.29 -53.01
CA THR A 3 0.14 -3.70 -52.77
C THR A 3 1.07 -2.59 -52.31
N VAL A 4 0.89 -1.35 -52.75
CA VAL A 4 1.77 -0.21 -52.38
C VAL A 4 1.53 0.26 -50.93
N GLY A 5 0.35 0.03 -50.39
CA GLY A 5 0.04 0.34 -48.97
C GLY A 5 0.62 -0.66 -48.01
N GLN A 6 0.68 -1.93 -48.39
CA GLN A 6 1.20 -3.03 -47.56
C GLN A 6 2.73 -2.96 -47.46
N GLU A 7 3.43 -2.71 -48.59
CA GLU A 7 4.90 -2.53 -48.59
C GLU A 7 5.38 -1.33 -47.74
N LYS A 8 4.61 -0.22 -47.71
CA LYS A 8 4.94 0.94 -46.85
C LYS A 8 4.73 0.66 -45.35
N LEU A 9 3.71 -0.17 -45.00
CA LEU A 9 3.48 -0.60 -43.61
C LEU A 9 4.54 -1.59 -43.15
N ASP A 10 5.05 -2.46 -44.02
CA ASP A 10 6.07 -3.45 -43.71
C ASP A 10 7.45 -2.81 -43.45
N GLN A 11 7.71 -1.60 -43.93
CA GLN A 11 8.95 -0.85 -43.69
C GLN A 11 8.90 0.11 -42.49
N ALA A 12 7.72 0.33 -41.90
CA ALA A 12 7.55 1.26 -40.81
C ALA A 12 8.28 0.77 -39.53
N LEU A 13 9.00 1.67 -38.87
CA LEU A 13 9.63 1.39 -37.57
C LEU A 13 8.58 1.15 -36.50
N CYS A 14 8.92 0.28 -35.54
CA CYS A 14 8.01 -0.10 -34.48
C CYS A 14 7.75 1.06 -33.50
N ARG A 15 6.50 1.21 -33.08
CA ARG A 15 6.06 2.25 -32.12
C ARG A 15 6.73 2.14 -30.76
N CYS A 16 7.27 0.97 -30.39
CA CYS A 16 8.01 0.79 -29.14
C CYS A 16 9.39 1.45 -29.13
N ALA A 17 9.81 2.04 -30.25
CA ALA A 17 11.12 2.68 -30.43
C ALA A 17 12.32 1.71 -30.27
N SER A 18 12.14 0.41 -30.53
CA SER A 18 13.22 -0.59 -30.54
C SER A 18 14.25 -0.32 -31.67
N GLY A 19 13.84 0.38 -32.73
CA GLY A 19 14.61 0.56 -33.96
C GLY A 19 14.35 -0.55 -35.00
N LEU A 20 13.60 -1.59 -34.64
CA LEU A 20 13.19 -2.64 -35.56
C LEU A 20 11.97 -2.23 -36.39
N ARG A 21 11.80 -2.84 -37.58
CA ARG A 21 10.57 -2.72 -38.34
C ARG A 21 9.40 -3.33 -37.54
N ARG A 22 8.22 -2.78 -37.70
CA ARG A 22 7.03 -3.19 -36.94
C ARG A 22 6.73 -4.69 -37.08
N VAL A 23 6.77 -5.20 -38.32
CA VAL A 23 6.57 -6.62 -38.64
C VAL A 23 7.69 -7.54 -38.11
N ARG A 24 8.81 -6.97 -37.69
CA ARG A 24 9.95 -7.67 -37.07
C ARG A 24 10.06 -7.42 -35.56
N CYS A 25 9.07 -6.71 -34.99
CA CYS A 25 9.03 -6.33 -33.57
C CYS A 25 7.68 -6.70 -32.95
N CYS A 26 6.87 -5.73 -32.59
CA CYS A 26 5.62 -5.95 -31.84
C CYS A 26 4.54 -6.73 -32.62
N ASP A 27 4.52 -6.63 -33.93
CA ASP A 27 3.58 -7.36 -34.81
C ASP A 27 4.20 -8.67 -35.37
N ALA A 28 5.37 -9.07 -34.89
CA ALA A 28 6.02 -10.30 -35.35
C ALA A 28 5.27 -11.53 -34.83
N ASP A 29 4.84 -12.40 -35.71
CA ASP A 29 4.37 -13.74 -35.34
C ASP A 29 5.58 -14.64 -35.06
N ILE A 30 5.86 -14.87 -33.80
CA ILE A 30 7.00 -15.67 -33.34
C ILE A 30 6.85 -17.13 -33.73
N SER A 31 5.64 -17.63 -33.94
CA SER A 31 5.35 -19.02 -34.30
C SER A 31 5.61 -19.34 -35.79
N ALA A 32 5.61 -18.33 -36.66
CA ALA A 32 5.72 -18.47 -38.11
C ALA A 32 7.17 -18.53 -38.62
N TRP A 33 8.19 -18.58 -37.78
CA TRP A 33 9.60 -18.45 -38.20
C TRP A 33 10.22 -19.79 -38.54
N PRO A 34 10.88 -19.89 -39.71
CA PRO A 34 11.45 -21.16 -40.17
C PRO A 34 12.63 -21.61 -39.32
N GLY A 35 12.77 -22.93 -39.23
CA GLY A 35 13.72 -23.60 -38.38
C GLY A 35 15.19 -23.38 -38.68
N LEU A 36 15.92 -23.86 -37.83
CA LEU A 36 17.30 -23.88 -37.38
C LEU A 36 18.45 -23.98 -38.42
N ALA A 37 18.26 -24.42 -39.65
CA ALA A 37 19.37 -24.67 -40.58
C ALA A 37 20.09 -23.42 -41.13
N ALA A 38 19.46 -22.26 -41.10
CA ALA A 38 20.09 -20.97 -41.43
C ALA A 38 20.64 -20.26 -40.18
N LEU A 39 20.44 -20.81 -39.00
CA LEU A 39 20.71 -20.17 -37.70
C LEU A 39 22.18 -20.26 -37.28
N GLU A 40 22.94 -21.28 -37.66
CA GLU A 40 24.32 -21.44 -37.17
C GLU A 40 25.23 -20.27 -37.58
N VAL A 41 25.14 -19.80 -38.81
CA VAL A 41 25.93 -18.66 -39.29
C VAL A 41 25.47 -17.36 -38.59
N LEU A 42 24.14 -17.19 -38.42
CA LEU A 42 23.57 -16.03 -37.75
C LEU A 42 23.85 -16.06 -36.24
N GLU A 43 23.89 -17.24 -35.62
CA GLU A 43 24.28 -17.42 -34.24
C GLU A 43 25.73 -16.98 -33.99
N ALA A 44 26.67 -17.37 -34.87
CA ALA A 44 28.05 -16.91 -34.79
C ALA A 44 28.18 -15.39 -34.91
N GLN A 45 27.41 -14.78 -35.82
CA GLN A 45 27.36 -13.31 -35.95
C GLN A 45 26.68 -12.67 -34.73
N GLY A 46 25.71 -13.32 -34.12
CA GLY A 46 25.10 -12.92 -32.87
C GLY A 46 26.10 -12.91 -31.71
N GLN A 47 26.96 -13.91 -31.60
CA GLN A 47 28.01 -13.96 -30.60
C GLN A 47 29.07 -12.85 -30.82
N GLU A 48 29.41 -12.55 -32.08
CA GLU A 48 30.29 -11.41 -32.39
C GLU A 48 29.63 -10.09 -31.97
N THR A 49 28.30 -9.94 -32.15
CA THR A 49 27.57 -8.77 -31.64
C THR A 49 27.66 -8.64 -30.13
N VAL A 50 27.59 -9.76 -29.39
CA VAL A 50 27.79 -9.78 -27.92
C VAL A 50 29.22 -9.36 -27.57
N LYS A 51 30.22 -9.81 -28.33
CA LYS A 51 31.62 -9.42 -28.12
C LYS A 51 31.82 -7.92 -28.32
N LEU A 52 31.31 -7.33 -29.39
CA LEU A 52 31.31 -5.89 -29.63
C LEU A 52 30.70 -5.11 -28.46
N PHE A 53 29.57 -5.57 -27.95
CA PHE A 53 28.91 -4.96 -26.80
C PHE A 53 29.81 -5.01 -25.55
N ASN A 54 30.45 -6.16 -25.26
CA ASN A 54 31.34 -6.34 -24.12
C ASN A 54 32.62 -5.47 -24.24
N GLU A 55 33.08 -5.23 -25.46
CA GLU A 55 34.18 -4.33 -25.78
C GLU A 55 33.76 -2.85 -25.77
N LYS A 56 32.52 -2.55 -25.40
CA LYS A 56 31.92 -1.20 -25.32
C LYS A 56 31.75 -0.50 -26.66
N GLN A 57 31.82 -1.20 -27.76
CA GLN A 57 31.55 -0.72 -29.12
C GLN A 57 30.02 -0.70 -29.36
N TYR A 58 29.32 0.13 -28.60
CA TYR A 58 27.83 0.07 -28.52
C TYR A 58 27.14 0.45 -29.84
N ALA A 59 27.71 1.38 -30.63
CA ALA A 59 27.14 1.81 -31.90
C ALA A 59 27.20 0.69 -32.95
N GLU A 60 28.33 0.02 -33.05
CA GLU A 60 28.54 -1.11 -33.96
C GLU A 60 27.71 -2.31 -33.52
N ALA A 61 27.68 -2.62 -32.21
CA ALA A 61 26.85 -3.67 -31.66
C ALA A 61 25.35 -3.44 -31.93
N GLU A 62 24.87 -2.18 -31.81
CA GLU A 62 23.49 -1.82 -32.12
C GLU A 62 23.17 -2.00 -33.62
N ALA A 63 24.01 -1.47 -34.49
CA ALA A 63 23.82 -1.58 -35.93
C ALA A 63 23.79 -3.05 -36.39
N GLN A 64 24.71 -3.87 -35.87
CA GLN A 64 24.78 -5.28 -36.19
C GLN A 64 23.57 -6.04 -35.60
N ALA A 65 23.15 -5.75 -34.37
CA ALA A 65 21.98 -6.37 -33.75
C ALA A 65 20.70 -6.07 -34.57
N LEU A 66 20.49 -4.83 -34.99
CA LEU A 66 19.34 -4.43 -35.80
C LEU A 66 19.32 -5.17 -37.15
N LYS A 67 20.47 -5.26 -37.84
CA LYS A 67 20.60 -6.00 -39.09
C LYS A 67 20.30 -7.48 -38.93
N LEU A 68 20.83 -8.11 -37.87
CA LEU A 68 20.58 -9.53 -37.58
C LEU A 68 19.10 -9.79 -37.23
N LEU A 69 18.49 -8.89 -36.44
CA LEU A 69 17.09 -9.04 -36.04
C LEU A 69 16.10 -8.78 -37.18
N ASP A 70 16.54 -8.07 -38.20
CA ASP A 70 15.74 -7.92 -39.42
C ASP A 70 15.71 -9.21 -40.25
N LEU A 71 16.80 -9.98 -40.23
CA LEU A 71 16.93 -11.29 -40.88
C LEU A 71 16.32 -12.41 -40.01
N ALA A 72 16.69 -12.43 -38.73
CA ALA A 72 16.31 -13.45 -37.76
C ALA A 72 15.78 -12.78 -36.47
N PRO A 73 14.51 -12.39 -36.42
CA PRO A 73 13.94 -11.62 -35.33
C PRO A 73 13.97 -12.30 -33.96
N ASN A 74 14.14 -13.62 -33.92
CA ASN A 74 14.21 -14.42 -32.69
C ASN A 74 15.66 -14.75 -32.28
N LEU A 75 16.66 -14.15 -32.91
CA LEU A 75 18.06 -14.39 -32.59
C LEU A 75 18.39 -13.84 -31.19
N ARG A 76 18.46 -14.73 -30.23
CA ARG A 76 18.59 -14.41 -28.79
C ARG A 76 19.78 -13.52 -28.45
N PRO A 77 21.02 -13.77 -28.95
CA PRO A 77 22.16 -12.90 -28.66
C PRO A 77 21.94 -11.46 -29.09
N ALA A 78 21.41 -11.25 -30.31
CA ALA A 78 21.12 -9.93 -30.83
C ALA A 78 19.99 -9.22 -30.08
N LEU A 79 18.92 -9.94 -29.71
CA LEU A 79 17.83 -9.42 -28.86
C LEU A 79 18.35 -8.99 -27.49
N ARG A 80 19.26 -9.77 -26.89
CA ARG A 80 19.85 -9.46 -25.59
C ARG A 80 20.70 -8.19 -25.65
N VAL A 81 21.55 -8.06 -26.67
CA VAL A 81 22.37 -6.86 -26.87
C VAL A 81 21.49 -5.62 -27.07
N LEU A 82 20.48 -5.73 -27.95
CA LEU A 82 19.58 -4.60 -28.20
C LEU A 82 18.80 -4.21 -26.93
N TYR A 83 18.35 -5.20 -26.13
CA TYR A 83 17.71 -4.97 -24.84
C TYR A 83 18.61 -4.13 -23.91
N GLU A 84 19.87 -4.54 -23.71
CA GLU A 84 20.80 -3.83 -22.82
C GLU A 84 21.09 -2.39 -23.32
N ILE A 85 21.21 -2.22 -24.64
CA ILE A 85 21.38 -0.90 -25.23
C ILE A 85 20.16 -0.02 -25.00
N ARG A 86 18.93 -0.53 -25.22
CA ARG A 86 17.68 0.24 -25.00
C ARG A 86 17.48 0.58 -23.53
N LYS A 87 17.86 -0.31 -22.64
CA LYS A 87 17.87 -0.08 -21.19
C LYS A 87 18.83 1.06 -20.81
N ALA A 88 20.06 1.04 -21.34
CA ALA A 88 21.03 2.12 -21.12
C ALA A 88 20.53 3.47 -21.69
N GLN A 89 19.83 3.45 -22.81
CA GLN A 89 19.19 4.62 -23.43
C GLN A 89 17.89 5.06 -22.73
N LYS A 90 17.43 4.35 -21.69
CA LYS A 90 16.16 4.60 -20.97
C LYS A 90 14.92 4.58 -21.88
N ARG A 91 14.92 3.74 -22.91
CA ARG A 91 13.79 3.57 -23.84
C ARG A 91 12.85 2.47 -23.31
N GLY A 92 12.09 2.77 -22.27
CA GLY A 92 11.30 1.79 -21.51
C GLY A 92 10.34 0.92 -22.34
N ALA A 93 9.64 1.50 -23.33
CA ALA A 93 8.73 0.72 -24.20
C ALA A 93 9.49 -0.29 -25.07
N ALA A 94 10.68 0.08 -25.58
CA ALA A 94 11.55 -0.82 -26.33
C ALA A 94 12.14 -1.92 -25.44
N GLU A 95 12.57 -1.56 -24.24
CA GLU A 95 13.08 -2.48 -23.24
C GLU A 95 12.02 -3.53 -22.89
N GLU A 96 10.78 -3.10 -22.60
CA GLU A 96 9.67 -4.00 -22.30
C GLU A 96 9.36 -4.97 -23.46
N ALA A 97 9.23 -4.45 -24.68
CA ALA A 97 8.91 -5.27 -25.85
C ALA A 97 10.00 -6.34 -26.11
N LEU A 98 11.26 -5.97 -25.96
CA LEU A 98 12.38 -6.90 -26.14
C LEU A 98 12.46 -7.93 -25.00
N ALA A 99 12.19 -7.53 -23.75
CA ALA A 99 12.16 -8.44 -22.60
C ALA A 99 11.03 -9.47 -22.72
N ILE A 100 9.81 -9.04 -23.12
CA ILE A 100 8.67 -9.94 -23.37
C ILE A 100 9.05 -10.97 -24.44
N ARG A 101 9.68 -10.51 -25.51
CA ARG A 101 10.08 -11.38 -26.61
C ARG A 101 11.14 -12.39 -26.17
N LEU A 102 12.17 -11.97 -25.43
CA LEU A 102 13.18 -12.87 -24.89
C LEU A 102 12.58 -13.93 -23.96
N ALA A 103 11.62 -13.56 -23.12
CA ALA A 103 10.93 -14.48 -22.21
C ALA A 103 10.04 -15.50 -22.94
N ALA A 104 9.46 -15.11 -24.09
CA ALA A 104 8.61 -15.98 -24.91
C ALA A 104 9.40 -17.00 -25.76
N LEU A 105 10.71 -16.81 -25.93
CA LEU A 105 11.51 -17.72 -26.75
C LEU A 105 11.73 -19.07 -26.06
N PRO A 106 11.55 -20.19 -26.80
CA PRO A 106 11.86 -21.53 -26.30
C PRO A 106 13.36 -21.68 -26.02
N GLY A 107 13.74 -22.55 -25.11
CA GLY A 107 15.14 -22.81 -24.79
C GLY A 107 15.31 -23.63 -23.54
N GLU A 108 16.56 -23.92 -23.22
CA GLU A 108 16.96 -24.62 -22.01
C GLU A 108 16.41 -23.92 -20.74
N PRO A 109 16.08 -24.68 -19.68
CA PRO A 109 15.46 -24.12 -18.46
C PRO A 109 16.22 -22.92 -17.88
N THR A 110 17.54 -22.97 -17.84
CA THR A 110 18.40 -21.89 -17.32
C THR A 110 18.31 -20.61 -18.18
N VAL A 111 18.23 -20.77 -19.50
CA VAL A 111 18.11 -19.67 -20.46
C VAL A 111 16.73 -19.02 -20.37
N ARG A 112 15.68 -19.85 -20.22
CA ARG A 112 14.30 -19.36 -19.97
C ARG A 112 14.22 -18.63 -18.64
N ALA A 113 14.80 -19.18 -17.59
CA ALA A 113 14.85 -18.53 -16.28
C ALA A 113 15.49 -17.15 -16.36
N ALA A 114 16.67 -17.03 -16.99
CA ALA A 114 17.37 -15.76 -17.15
C ALA A 114 16.55 -14.72 -17.93
N ALA A 115 15.84 -15.12 -18.98
CA ALA A 115 14.99 -14.22 -19.75
C ALA A 115 13.78 -13.74 -18.93
N ASN A 116 13.15 -14.64 -18.18
CA ASN A 116 12.03 -14.30 -17.29
C ASN A 116 12.48 -13.42 -16.12
N VAL A 117 13.69 -13.60 -15.58
CA VAL A 117 14.29 -12.70 -14.58
C VAL A 117 14.41 -11.29 -15.13
N LEU A 118 14.89 -11.12 -16.37
CA LEU A 118 15.00 -9.80 -17.00
C LEU A 118 13.64 -9.10 -17.11
N LEU A 119 12.63 -9.82 -17.57
CA LEU A 119 11.27 -9.26 -17.70
C LEU A 119 10.70 -8.90 -16.32
N ALA A 120 10.87 -9.76 -15.33
CA ALA A 120 10.44 -9.49 -13.97
C ALA A 120 11.16 -8.27 -13.37
N GLN A 121 12.48 -8.15 -13.56
CA GLN A 121 13.27 -7.01 -13.10
C GLN A 121 12.84 -5.70 -13.78
N HIS A 122 12.51 -5.74 -15.07
CA HIS A 122 11.97 -4.58 -15.77
C HIS A 122 10.67 -4.08 -15.12
N TYR A 123 9.71 -4.97 -14.86
CA TYR A 123 8.46 -4.62 -14.19
C TYR A 123 8.67 -4.17 -12.74
N VAL A 124 9.57 -4.82 -11.99
CA VAL A 124 9.95 -4.40 -10.62
C VAL A 124 10.52 -2.99 -10.62
N GLY A 125 11.38 -2.66 -11.60
CA GLY A 125 11.95 -1.32 -11.73
C GLY A 125 10.91 -0.21 -11.95
N GLN A 126 9.73 -0.57 -12.46
CA GLN A 126 8.58 0.33 -12.69
C GLN A 126 7.52 0.26 -11.57
N GLY A 127 7.70 -0.58 -10.54
CA GLY A 127 6.70 -0.81 -9.50
C GLY A 127 5.48 -1.62 -9.96
N ARG A 128 5.57 -2.28 -11.14
CA ARG A 128 4.49 -3.08 -11.76
C ARG A 128 4.53 -4.52 -11.24
N TYR A 129 4.40 -4.70 -9.92
CA TYR A 129 4.61 -6.00 -9.25
C TYR A 129 3.63 -7.08 -9.69
N ALA A 130 2.37 -6.74 -9.96
CA ALA A 130 1.38 -7.69 -10.48
C ALA A 130 1.83 -8.29 -11.83
N GLN A 131 2.45 -7.50 -12.69
CA GLN A 131 2.97 -7.95 -13.98
C GLN A 131 4.34 -8.64 -13.86
N ALA A 132 5.11 -8.31 -12.82
CA ALA A 132 6.37 -8.98 -12.52
C ALA A 132 6.17 -10.41 -11.99
N ARG A 133 5.03 -10.71 -11.38
CA ARG A 133 4.77 -11.98 -10.69
C ARG A 133 4.82 -13.21 -11.61
N PRO A 134 4.09 -13.25 -12.75
CA PRO A 134 4.14 -14.41 -13.65
C PRO A 134 5.56 -14.73 -14.14
N PRO A 135 6.34 -13.79 -14.70
CA PRO A 135 7.69 -14.11 -15.16
C PRO A 135 8.65 -14.45 -13.99
N ALA A 136 8.52 -13.83 -12.82
CA ALA A 136 9.35 -14.20 -11.66
C ALA A 136 9.06 -15.63 -11.19
N ALA A 137 7.80 -16.05 -11.16
CA ALA A 137 7.40 -17.42 -10.82
C ALA A 137 7.90 -18.43 -11.87
N GLU A 138 7.74 -18.13 -13.17
CA GLU A 138 8.23 -18.96 -14.26
C GLU A 138 9.76 -19.13 -14.20
N ALA A 139 10.50 -18.07 -13.85
CA ALA A 139 11.94 -18.15 -13.69
C ALA A 139 12.34 -19.16 -12.60
N VAL A 140 11.66 -19.13 -11.46
CA VAL A 140 11.91 -20.09 -10.35
C VAL A 140 11.47 -21.50 -10.73
N MET A 141 10.35 -21.67 -11.46
CA MET A 141 9.91 -22.98 -11.93
C MET A 141 10.89 -23.57 -12.94
N ALA A 142 11.40 -22.76 -13.86
CA ALA A 142 12.38 -23.20 -14.87
C ALA A 142 13.74 -23.53 -14.25
N SER A 143 14.18 -22.77 -13.23
CA SER A 143 15.46 -23.00 -12.56
C SER A 143 15.36 -22.77 -11.04
N PRO A 144 14.89 -23.77 -10.26
CA PRO A 144 14.67 -23.61 -8.81
C PRO A 144 15.94 -23.35 -7.99
N LYS A 145 17.11 -23.62 -8.57
CA LYS A 145 18.42 -23.40 -7.96
C LYS A 145 19.09 -22.10 -8.42
N ASP A 146 18.42 -21.28 -9.19
CA ASP A 146 18.93 -19.96 -9.58
C ASP A 146 18.66 -18.95 -8.44
N ALA A 147 19.74 -18.50 -7.80
CA ALA A 147 19.66 -17.54 -6.70
C ALA A 147 19.06 -16.20 -7.12
N THR A 148 19.29 -15.76 -8.36
CA THR A 148 18.75 -14.49 -8.89
C THR A 148 17.24 -14.62 -9.10
N ALA A 149 16.76 -15.73 -9.66
CA ALA A 149 15.33 -15.99 -9.81
C ALA A 149 14.63 -16.01 -8.44
N GLN A 150 15.22 -16.71 -7.45
CA GLN A 150 14.70 -16.73 -6.09
C GLN A 150 14.64 -15.31 -5.48
N HIS A 151 15.72 -14.53 -5.63
CA HIS A 151 15.78 -13.15 -5.14
C HIS A 151 14.69 -12.26 -5.76
N VAL A 152 14.54 -12.29 -7.10
CA VAL A 152 13.55 -11.46 -7.79
C VAL A 152 12.12 -11.83 -7.40
N LEU A 153 11.81 -13.12 -7.27
CA LEU A 153 10.49 -13.55 -6.78
C LEU A 153 10.28 -13.10 -5.32
N GLY A 154 11.32 -13.16 -4.49
CA GLY A 154 11.30 -12.60 -3.13
C GLY A 154 10.92 -11.12 -3.09
N VAL A 155 11.50 -10.29 -4.00
CA VAL A 155 11.14 -8.87 -4.14
C VAL A 155 9.67 -8.72 -4.53
N VAL A 156 9.23 -9.42 -5.56
CA VAL A 156 7.85 -9.33 -6.08
C VAL A 156 6.83 -9.69 -4.99
N LEU A 157 7.05 -10.80 -4.28
CA LEU A 157 6.15 -11.25 -3.21
C LEU A 157 6.12 -10.27 -2.03
N THR A 158 7.29 -9.73 -1.66
CA THR A 158 7.39 -8.72 -0.59
C THR A 158 6.58 -7.48 -0.92
N GLU A 159 6.75 -6.92 -2.10
CA GLU A 159 6.07 -5.71 -2.54
C GLU A 159 4.58 -5.95 -2.85
N SER A 160 4.18 -7.21 -3.05
CA SER A 160 2.77 -7.63 -3.15
C SER A 160 2.12 -7.94 -1.80
N GLY A 161 2.84 -7.77 -0.67
CA GLY A 161 2.34 -8.00 0.68
C GLY A 161 2.42 -9.46 1.17
N GLU A 162 2.95 -10.39 0.35
CA GLU A 162 3.14 -11.81 0.72
C GLU A 162 4.48 -12.00 1.45
N LEU A 163 4.59 -11.35 2.61
CA LEU A 163 5.87 -11.15 3.30
C LEU A 163 6.58 -12.45 3.68
N GLN A 164 5.85 -13.42 4.22
CA GLN A 164 6.41 -14.71 4.64
C GLN A 164 6.89 -15.55 3.44
N ALA A 165 6.16 -15.49 2.32
CA ALA A 165 6.59 -16.14 1.09
C ALA A 165 7.85 -15.47 0.53
N GLY A 166 7.87 -14.13 0.50
CA GLY A 166 9.05 -13.35 0.10
C GLY A 166 10.29 -13.67 0.93
N GLU A 167 10.15 -13.75 2.27
CA GLU A 167 11.23 -14.16 3.17
C GLU A 167 11.81 -15.52 2.82
N ARG A 168 10.97 -16.54 2.58
CA ARG A 168 11.44 -17.88 2.20
C ARG A 168 12.30 -17.83 0.94
N HIS A 169 11.90 -17.06 -0.06
CA HIS A 169 12.64 -16.93 -1.30
C HIS A 169 13.97 -16.18 -1.11
N TYR A 170 14.03 -15.12 -0.29
CA TYR A 170 15.31 -14.46 0.04
C TYR A 170 16.27 -15.40 0.78
N ARG A 171 15.79 -16.12 1.80
CA ARG A 171 16.62 -17.08 2.53
C ARG A 171 17.13 -18.20 1.61
N ARG A 172 16.29 -18.64 0.67
CA ARG A 172 16.70 -19.61 -0.35
C ARG A 172 17.77 -19.05 -1.28
N ALA A 173 17.64 -17.79 -1.70
CA ALA A 173 18.65 -17.12 -2.53
C ALA A 173 20.01 -17.06 -1.81
N VAL A 174 20.03 -16.64 -0.53
CA VAL A 174 21.27 -16.62 0.29
C VAL A 174 21.89 -18.01 0.38
N ALA A 175 21.08 -19.05 0.65
CA ALA A 175 21.56 -20.43 0.75
C ALA A 175 22.16 -20.93 -0.58
N LEU A 176 21.57 -20.59 -1.72
CA LEU A 176 22.06 -20.98 -3.05
C LEU A 176 23.34 -20.25 -3.45
N LEU A 177 23.52 -19.01 -3.02
CA LEU A 177 24.76 -18.25 -3.24
C LEU A 177 25.95 -18.84 -2.45
N GLY A 178 25.69 -19.57 -1.38
CA GLY A 178 26.73 -20.09 -0.47
C GLY A 178 27.56 -19.02 0.23
N ARG A 179 27.17 -17.76 0.11
CA ARG A 179 27.79 -16.57 0.71
C ARG A 179 26.76 -15.47 0.92
N ASP A 180 27.08 -14.56 1.80
CA ASP A 180 26.26 -13.38 1.99
C ASP A 180 26.39 -12.40 0.79
N ASP A 181 25.26 -11.87 0.37
CA ASP A 181 25.17 -10.81 -0.64
C ASP A 181 24.47 -9.60 -0.06
N GLY A 182 25.13 -8.44 -0.09
CA GLY A 182 24.64 -7.22 0.54
C GLY A 182 23.32 -6.68 -0.05
N VAL A 183 22.99 -7.01 -1.30
CA VAL A 183 21.71 -6.60 -1.91
C VAL A 183 20.59 -7.52 -1.43
N VAL A 184 20.82 -8.83 -1.46
CA VAL A 184 19.81 -9.82 -1.00
C VAL A 184 19.53 -9.63 0.49
N LEU A 185 20.57 -9.42 1.31
CA LEU A 185 20.41 -9.17 2.75
C LEU A 185 19.66 -7.87 3.05
N ALA A 186 19.90 -6.80 2.29
CA ALA A 186 19.16 -5.55 2.46
C ALA A 186 17.67 -5.70 2.10
N ASN A 187 17.34 -6.48 1.07
CA ASN A 187 15.96 -6.77 0.70
C ASN A 187 15.27 -7.70 1.72
N LEU A 188 16.00 -8.67 2.28
CA LEU A 188 15.51 -9.48 3.39
C LEU A 188 15.24 -8.60 4.63
N ALA A 189 16.14 -7.69 4.95
CA ALA A 189 15.95 -6.75 6.06
C ALA A 189 14.71 -5.86 5.85
N TRP A 190 14.49 -5.39 4.62
CA TRP A 190 13.27 -4.66 4.26
C TRP A 190 12.00 -5.50 4.48
N ASN A 191 12.01 -6.74 4.03
CA ASN A 191 10.92 -7.68 4.23
C ASN A 191 10.64 -7.91 5.73
N LEU A 192 11.66 -8.15 6.54
CA LEU A 192 11.55 -8.31 7.99
C LEU A 192 11.01 -7.06 8.68
N LYS A 193 11.44 -5.88 8.23
CA LYS A 193 10.87 -4.59 8.71
C LYS A 193 9.36 -4.53 8.44
N LEU A 194 8.91 -4.95 7.25
CA LEU A 194 7.49 -4.98 6.91
C LEU A 194 6.70 -6.00 7.76
N GLN A 195 7.37 -7.07 8.23
CA GLN A 195 6.81 -8.03 9.18
C GLN A 195 6.82 -7.53 10.65
N GLY A 196 7.38 -6.35 10.93
CA GLY A 196 7.54 -5.84 12.29
C GLY A 196 8.72 -6.44 13.08
N ARG A 197 9.52 -7.31 12.46
CA ARG A 197 10.70 -7.97 13.08
C ARG A 197 11.91 -7.04 13.00
N LEU A 198 11.83 -5.93 13.73
CA LEU A 198 12.74 -4.79 13.58
C LEU A 198 14.17 -5.09 13.99
N ASP A 199 14.38 -5.89 15.06
CA ASP A 199 15.73 -6.21 15.55
C ASP A 199 16.48 -7.13 14.56
N GLU A 200 15.79 -8.09 13.97
CA GLU A 200 16.35 -8.91 12.91
C GLU A 200 16.66 -8.08 11.66
N ALA A 201 15.76 -7.16 11.29
CA ALA A 201 15.99 -6.25 10.17
C ALA A 201 17.25 -5.41 10.37
N VAL A 202 17.49 -4.89 11.58
CA VAL A 202 18.74 -4.17 11.93
C VAL A 202 19.96 -5.05 11.68
N ALA A 203 19.99 -6.26 12.24
CA ALA A 203 21.13 -7.16 12.10
C ALA A 203 21.46 -7.45 10.62
N PHE A 204 20.44 -7.67 9.79
CA PHE A 204 20.63 -7.88 8.36
C PHE A 204 21.06 -6.61 7.61
N TYR A 205 20.56 -5.43 7.98
CA TYR A 205 21.04 -4.17 7.37
C TYR A 205 22.50 -3.89 7.74
N GLU A 206 22.90 -4.06 8.97
CA GLU A 206 24.29 -3.88 9.40
C GLU A 206 25.24 -4.80 8.62
N LYS A 207 24.89 -6.07 8.50
CA LYS A 207 25.64 -7.02 7.68
C LYS A 207 25.65 -6.65 6.19
N ALA A 208 24.51 -6.26 5.64
CA ALA A 208 24.40 -5.85 4.23
C ALA A 208 25.26 -4.64 3.91
N LEU A 209 25.27 -3.63 4.79
CA LEU A 209 26.03 -2.40 4.59
C LEU A 209 27.52 -2.55 4.89
N THR A 210 27.92 -3.53 5.72
CA THR A 210 29.32 -3.93 5.84
C THR A 210 29.84 -4.51 4.51
N LEU A 211 29.03 -5.32 3.82
CA LEU A 211 29.39 -5.92 2.53
C LEU A 211 29.28 -4.93 1.35
N ARG A 212 28.31 -4.04 1.41
CA ARG A 212 28.02 -3.06 0.35
C ARG A 212 27.77 -1.68 0.96
N PRO A 213 28.81 -0.95 1.37
CA PRO A 213 28.67 0.39 1.97
C PRO A 213 28.09 1.42 1.00
N ASP A 214 28.14 1.15 -0.30
CA ASP A 214 27.61 1.96 -1.41
C ASP A 214 26.13 1.69 -1.71
N ASN A 215 25.48 0.81 -0.97
CA ASN A 215 24.06 0.51 -1.14
C ASN A 215 23.16 1.62 -0.57
N ARG A 216 22.88 2.63 -1.40
CA ARG A 216 22.03 3.79 -1.03
C ARG A 216 20.64 3.39 -0.51
N ARG A 217 20.01 2.40 -1.18
CA ARG A 217 18.69 1.88 -0.73
C ARG A 217 18.79 1.22 0.63
N GLY A 218 19.86 0.46 0.87
CA GLY A 218 20.15 -0.15 2.17
C GLY A 218 20.31 0.89 3.27
N GLN A 219 21.03 1.98 3.02
CA GLN A 219 21.19 3.09 3.97
C GLN A 219 19.83 3.73 4.34
N GLY A 220 19.03 4.07 3.33
CA GLY A 220 17.70 4.64 3.54
C GLY A 220 16.75 3.66 4.26
N GLY A 221 16.80 2.38 3.92
CA GLY A 221 16.03 1.32 4.56
C GLY A 221 16.42 1.13 6.03
N TYR A 222 17.72 1.13 6.33
CA TYR A 222 18.21 1.04 7.70
C TYR A 222 17.76 2.23 8.55
N ALA A 223 17.87 3.46 8.03
CA ALA A 223 17.36 4.63 8.72
C ALA A 223 15.86 4.53 9.02
N GLN A 224 15.07 3.99 8.06
CA GLN A 224 13.64 3.76 8.27
C GLN A 224 13.37 2.71 9.37
N VAL A 225 14.19 1.66 9.50
CA VAL A 225 14.07 0.69 10.59
C VAL A 225 14.38 1.35 11.93
N GLU A 226 15.41 2.18 12.01
CA GLU A 226 15.75 2.89 13.25
C GLU A 226 14.68 3.93 13.63
N PHE A 227 14.07 4.62 12.66
CA PHE A 227 12.87 5.42 12.93
C PHE A 227 11.74 4.53 13.48
N ALA A 228 11.54 3.37 12.89
CA ALA A 228 10.55 2.40 13.31
C ALA A 228 10.81 1.89 14.74
N ARG A 229 12.02 1.74 15.19
CA ARG A 229 12.41 1.37 16.56
C ARG A 229 12.34 2.54 17.57
N GLY A 230 12.10 3.77 17.09
CA GLY A 230 12.14 4.98 17.92
C GLY A 230 13.52 5.62 18.05
N ASN A 231 14.56 5.05 17.46
CA ASN A 231 15.93 5.54 17.51
C ASN A 231 16.14 6.71 16.53
N ARG A 232 15.37 7.78 16.74
CA ARG A 232 15.33 8.95 15.81
C ARG A 232 16.70 9.55 15.55
N GLU A 233 17.50 9.75 16.59
CA GLU A 233 18.84 10.33 16.46
C GLU A 233 19.76 9.47 15.59
N LYS A 234 19.74 8.14 15.80
CA LYS A 234 20.52 7.21 14.96
C LYS A 234 20.04 7.24 13.51
N ALA A 235 18.73 7.25 13.29
CA ALA A 235 18.16 7.32 11.96
C ALA A 235 18.57 8.60 11.22
N LEU A 236 18.52 9.75 11.90
CA LEU A 236 18.94 11.03 11.31
C LEU A 236 20.41 11.06 11.00
N ARG A 237 21.29 10.58 11.92
CA ARG A 237 22.73 10.45 11.64
C ARG A 237 23.02 9.59 10.41
N LEU A 238 22.38 8.42 10.31
CA LEU A 238 22.52 7.54 9.13
C LEU A 238 22.14 8.25 7.82
N LEU A 239 21.07 9.05 7.84
CA LEU A 239 20.65 9.82 6.69
C LEU A 239 21.61 10.96 6.37
N ASP A 240 22.13 11.67 7.38
CA ASP A 240 23.11 12.74 7.20
C ASP A 240 24.43 12.20 6.65
N GLU A 241 24.93 11.05 7.14
CA GLU A 241 26.11 10.36 6.62
C GLU A 241 25.90 9.88 5.16
N ALA A 242 24.71 9.35 4.86
CA ALA A 242 24.37 8.95 3.50
C ALA A 242 24.29 10.15 2.55
N LEU A 243 23.69 11.26 2.98
CA LEU A 243 23.59 12.49 2.19
C LEU A 243 24.94 13.19 1.99
N ALA A 244 25.89 13.04 2.91
CA ALA A 244 27.26 13.51 2.70
C ALA A 244 27.95 12.81 1.51
N ARG A 245 27.59 11.55 1.24
CA ARG A 245 28.10 10.77 0.09
C ARG A 245 27.28 10.97 -1.19
N TRP A 246 25.96 11.13 -1.03
CA TRP A 246 25.00 11.24 -2.14
C TRP A 246 24.06 12.43 -1.91
N PRO A 247 24.56 13.67 -2.01
CA PRO A 247 23.79 14.88 -1.69
C PRO A 247 22.54 15.06 -2.56
N ASP A 248 22.58 14.54 -3.79
CA ASP A 248 21.51 14.65 -4.77
C ASP A 248 20.55 13.45 -4.78
N ASP A 249 20.74 12.47 -3.86
CA ASP A 249 19.81 11.34 -3.79
C ASP A 249 18.46 11.81 -3.26
N ARG A 250 17.48 11.77 -4.15
CA ARG A 250 16.11 12.24 -3.88
C ARG A 250 15.43 11.49 -2.75
N THR A 251 15.63 10.17 -2.67
CA THR A 251 15.01 9.33 -1.65
C THR A 251 15.56 9.65 -0.27
N LEU A 252 16.88 9.78 -0.16
CA LEU A 252 17.52 10.14 1.11
C LEU A 252 17.13 11.54 1.56
N ARG A 253 17.08 12.52 0.63
CA ARG A 253 16.59 13.88 0.94
C ARG A 253 15.15 13.87 1.45
N LEU A 254 14.27 13.11 0.81
CA LEU A 254 12.87 12.96 1.24
C LEU A 254 12.77 12.35 2.65
N LEU A 255 13.49 11.25 2.90
CA LEU A 255 13.49 10.60 4.22
C LEU A 255 14.01 11.55 5.31
N ARG A 256 15.05 12.33 5.00
CA ARG A 256 15.60 13.32 5.92
C ARG A 256 14.62 14.47 6.18
N ALA A 257 13.95 14.95 5.12
CA ALA A 257 12.89 15.96 5.25
C ALA A 257 11.71 15.48 6.09
N MET A 258 11.32 14.20 5.96
CA MET A 258 10.30 13.59 6.84
C MET A 258 10.76 13.57 8.31
N GLY A 259 12.05 13.31 8.54
CA GLY A 259 12.66 13.40 9.87
C GLY A 259 12.63 14.83 10.42
N ASP A 260 13.00 15.84 9.62
CA ASP A 260 12.92 17.26 9.98
C ASP A 260 11.48 17.67 10.33
N LEU A 261 10.51 17.24 9.49
CA LEU A 261 9.10 17.50 9.74
C LEU A 261 8.66 16.90 11.09
N ALA A 262 9.08 15.67 11.40
CA ALA A 262 8.75 15.03 12.66
C ALA A 262 9.36 15.74 13.89
N GLN A 263 10.49 16.44 13.72
CA GLN A 263 11.12 17.28 14.74
C GLN A 263 10.52 18.71 14.83
N GLY A 264 9.62 19.08 13.94
CA GLY A 264 9.04 20.42 13.88
C GLY A 264 9.82 21.42 13.03
N ASN A 265 10.94 21.02 12.42
CA ASN A 265 11.83 21.88 11.62
C ASN A 265 11.27 22.08 10.20
N ALA A 266 10.19 22.82 10.10
CA ALA A 266 9.48 23.02 8.83
C ALA A 266 10.32 23.78 7.77
N GLU A 267 11.12 24.75 8.19
CA GLU A 267 12.06 25.49 7.31
C GLU A 267 13.09 24.56 6.68
N ALA A 268 13.63 23.61 7.45
CA ALA A 268 14.61 22.64 6.95
C ALA A 268 13.98 21.74 5.85
N VAL A 269 12.70 21.39 5.99
CA VAL A 269 11.96 20.64 4.96
C VAL A 269 11.92 21.44 3.65
N LEU A 270 11.56 22.73 3.72
CA LEU A 270 11.48 23.60 2.54
C LEU A 270 12.84 23.80 1.88
N ALA A 271 13.92 23.86 2.66
CA ALA A 271 15.27 23.94 2.14
C ALA A 271 15.75 22.65 1.43
N ARG A 272 15.30 21.48 1.90
CA ARG A 272 15.70 20.18 1.33
C ARG A 272 14.90 19.79 0.09
N ILE A 273 13.63 20.15 0.05
CA ILE A 273 12.74 19.88 -1.08
C ILE A 273 12.58 21.19 -1.86
N ALA A 274 13.20 21.28 -3.02
CA ALA A 274 13.20 22.48 -3.84
C ALA A 274 11.79 22.97 -4.20
N ASP A 275 11.67 24.27 -4.48
CA ASP A 275 10.40 24.88 -4.90
C ASP A 275 10.23 24.82 -6.43
N ALA A 276 10.03 23.61 -6.92
CA ALA A 276 9.75 23.32 -8.32
C ALA A 276 8.63 22.27 -8.39
N PRO A 277 7.37 22.66 -8.13
CA PRO A 277 6.24 21.73 -8.00
C PRO A 277 6.10 20.77 -9.19
N GLU A 278 6.41 21.22 -10.39
CA GLU A 278 6.35 20.42 -11.63
C GLU A 278 7.38 19.27 -11.65
N ALA A 279 8.48 19.41 -10.92
CA ALA A 279 9.53 18.38 -10.81
C ALA A 279 9.35 17.46 -9.60
N LEU A 280 8.41 17.77 -8.68
CA LEU A 280 8.19 17.01 -7.44
C LEU A 280 7.29 15.80 -7.65
N HIS A 281 7.48 14.77 -6.83
CA HIS A 281 6.54 13.66 -6.71
C HIS A 281 5.43 14.01 -5.70
N ALA A 282 4.32 13.29 -5.77
CA ALA A 282 3.17 13.50 -4.88
C ALA A 282 3.56 13.47 -3.39
N THR A 283 4.46 12.57 -2.99
CA THR A 283 4.94 12.48 -1.59
C THR A 283 5.69 13.74 -1.18
N GLU A 284 6.58 14.26 -2.03
CA GLU A 284 7.35 15.48 -1.74
C GLU A 284 6.44 16.70 -1.64
N LEU A 285 5.45 16.82 -2.53
CA LEU A 285 4.43 17.85 -2.47
C LEU A 285 3.62 17.77 -1.16
N CYS A 286 3.21 16.58 -0.74
CA CYS A 286 2.51 16.41 0.54
C CYS A 286 3.38 16.82 1.73
N ILE A 287 4.65 16.41 1.78
CA ILE A 287 5.57 16.74 2.88
C ILE A 287 5.86 18.25 2.90
N ARG A 288 6.10 18.85 1.74
CA ARG A 288 6.29 20.29 1.62
C ARG A 288 5.04 21.06 2.04
N GLY A 289 3.85 20.64 1.61
CA GLY A 289 2.57 21.22 2.05
C GLY A 289 2.36 21.10 3.57
N GLN A 290 2.76 19.99 4.19
CA GLN A 290 2.70 19.84 5.64
C GLN A 290 3.67 20.80 6.37
N ALA A 291 4.86 21.04 5.83
CA ALA A 291 5.78 22.03 6.36
C ALA A 291 5.20 23.46 6.25
N LEU A 292 4.66 23.82 5.09
CA LEU A 292 3.98 25.12 4.88
C LEU A 292 2.81 25.33 5.84
N ALA A 293 2.02 24.28 6.08
CA ALA A 293 0.93 24.34 7.06
C ALA A 293 1.44 24.59 8.48
N ARG A 294 2.60 24.05 8.87
CA ARG A 294 3.22 24.32 10.19
C ARG A 294 3.76 25.75 10.30
N LEU A 295 4.15 26.33 9.18
CA LEU A 295 4.61 27.73 9.08
C LEU A 295 3.45 28.74 8.91
N ALA A 296 2.22 28.32 9.18
CA ALA A 296 1.03 29.14 9.02
C ALA A 296 0.84 29.73 7.59
N ARG A 297 1.25 28.95 6.54
CA ARG A 297 1.07 29.27 5.12
C ARG A 297 0.01 28.35 4.49
N PRO A 298 -1.28 28.47 4.89
CA PRO A 298 -2.32 27.48 4.55
C PRO A 298 -2.64 27.45 3.05
N VAL A 299 -2.60 28.61 2.36
CA VAL A 299 -2.90 28.70 0.92
C VAL A 299 -1.90 27.87 0.10
N GLU A 300 -0.61 28.08 0.35
CA GLU A 300 0.44 27.34 -0.33
C GLU A 300 0.43 25.85 0.03
N ALA A 301 0.13 25.53 1.29
CA ALA A 301 -0.02 24.14 1.70
C ALA A 301 -1.09 23.42 0.88
N VAL A 302 -2.27 24.02 0.71
CA VAL A 302 -3.37 23.41 -0.08
C VAL A 302 -3.03 23.32 -1.56
N GLN A 303 -2.34 24.30 -2.12
CA GLN A 303 -1.87 24.26 -3.51
C GLN A 303 -0.97 23.04 -3.74
N HIS A 304 -0.01 22.78 -2.82
CA HIS A 304 0.85 21.61 -2.90
C HIS A 304 0.07 20.31 -2.75
N TYR A 305 -0.91 20.24 -1.86
CA TYR A 305 -1.78 19.07 -1.73
C TYR A 305 -2.61 18.82 -2.99
N ALA A 306 -3.17 19.88 -3.58
CA ALA A 306 -3.94 19.77 -4.82
C ALA A 306 -3.09 19.27 -5.98
N SER A 307 -1.88 19.79 -6.13
CA SER A 307 -0.89 19.33 -7.12
C SER A 307 -0.50 17.87 -6.91
N ALA A 308 -0.32 17.43 -5.65
CA ALA A 308 -0.06 16.03 -5.34
C ALA A 308 -1.22 15.13 -5.79
N LYS A 309 -2.46 15.52 -5.54
CA LYS A 309 -3.66 14.78 -5.96
C LYS A 309 -3.84 14.75 -7.46
N GLN A 310 -3.51 15.84 -8.14
CA GLN A 310 -3.52 15.89 -9.60
C GLN A 310 -2.52 14.88 -10.19
N LEU A 311 -1.28 14.85 -9.71
CA LEU A 311 -0.27 13.89 -10.14
C LEU A 311 -0.70 12.44 -9.90
N GLN A 312 -1.37 12.15 -8.79
CA GLN A 312 -1.91 10.83 -8.50
C GLN A 312 -2.98 10.42 -9.51
N ARG A 313 -3.89 11.33 -9.88
CA ARG A 313 -4.90 11.07 -10.91
C ARG A 313 -4.29 10.80 -12.29
N GLU A 314 -3.34 11.64 -12.70
CA GLU A 314 -2.70 11.55 -14.02
C GLU A 314 -1.84 10.29 -14.17
N ARG A 315 -1.03 9.96 -13.16
CA ARG A 315 -0.11 8.80 -13.22
C ARG A 315 -0.79 7.46 -13.05
N HIS A 316 -1.86 7.40 -12.26
CA HIS A 316 -2.48 6.15 -11.85
C HIS A 316 -3.91 5.98 -12.34
N GLY A 317 -4.45 6.93 -13.12
CA GLY A 317 -5.83 6.91 -13.59
C GLY A 317 -6.85 6.84 -12.44
N GLN A 318 -6.51 7.40 -11.27
CA GLN A 318 -7.31 7.27 -10.05
C GLN A 318 -8.50 8.21 -10.11
N HIS A 319 -9.63 7.70 -10.56
CA HIS A 319 -10.91 8.40 -10.48
C HIS A 319 -11.75 7.84 -9.34
N TYR A 320 -12.57 8.70 -8.74
CA TYR A 320 -13.50 8.27 -7.70
C TYR A 320 -14.59 7.35 -8.29
N GLN A 321 -14.73 6.16 -7.71
CA GLN A 321 -15.67 5.12 -8.13
C GLN A 321 -17.05 5.35 -7.48
N ALA A 322 -17.65 6.53 -7.73
CA ALA A 322 -18.85 6.99 -7.03
C ALA A 322 -20.05 6.07 -7.23
N GLU A 323 -20.32 5.68 -8.49
CA GLU A 323 -21.50 4.87 -8.85
C GLU A 323 -21.42 3.46 -8.29
N GLU A 324 -20.25 2.83 -8.39
CA GLU A 324 -20.01 1.48 -7.85
C GLU A 324 -20.28 1.44 -6.33
N PHE A 325 -19.70 2.39 -5.59
CA PHE A 325 -19.86 2.42 -4.13
C PHE A 325 -21.25 2.90 -3.68
N ALA A 326 -21.90 3.74 -4.45
CA ALA A 326 -23.31 4.12 -4.20
C ALA A 326 -24.23 2.91 -4.41
N ALA A 327 -24.06 2.15 -5.48
CA ALA A 327 -24.81 0.93 -5.74
C ALA A 327 -24.57 -0.13 -4.64
N LYS A 328 -23.32 -0.33 -4.24
CA LYS A 328 -22.96 -1.21 -3.12
C LYS A 328 -23.65 -0.79 -1.83
N ALA A 329 -23.62 0.49 -1.47
CA ALA A 329 -24.28 0.99 -0.28
C ALA A 329 -25.81 0.82 -0.33
N ALA A 330 -26.40 1.02 -1.50
CA ALA A 330 -27.85 0.80 -1.71
C ALA A 330 -28.22 -0.66 -1.53
N ALA A 331 -27.46 -1.61 -2.10
CA ALA A 331 -27.66 -3.04 -1.93
C ALA A 331 -27.55 -3.45 -0.44
N TYR A 332 -26.53 -2.97 0.26
CA TYR A 332 -26.35 -3.24 1.68
C TYR A 332 -27.50 -2.69 2.55
N LYS A 333 -27.98 -1.47 2.26
CA LYS A 333 -29.12 -0.91 2.97
C LYS A 333 -30.42 -1.67 2.68
N ALA A 334 -30.63 -2.10 1.44
CA ALA A 334 -31.80 -2.90 1.06
C ALA A 334 -31.80 -4.27 1.73
N TYR A 335 -30.63 -4.90 1.86
CA TYR A 335 -30.52 -6.22 2.47
C TYR A 335 -30.59 -6.17 4.00
N PHE A 336 -29.77 -5.33 4.64
CA PHE A 336 -29.60 -5.31 6.09
C PHE A 336 -30.70 -4.48 6.78
N THR A 337 -31.90 -5.04 6.85
CA THR A 337 -33.02 -4.50 7.65
C THR A 337 -33.21 -5.33 8.92
N ALA A 338 -33.84 -4.73 9.93
CA ALA A 338 -34.14 -5.43 11.19
C ALA A 338 -34.94 -6.72 10.96
N GLU A 339 -35.94 -6.65 10.07
CA GLU A 339 -36.81 -7.78 9.70
C GLU A 339 -35.99 -8.92 9.06
N ARG A 340 -35.12 -8.60 8.13
CA ARG A 340 -34.31 -9.61 7.41
C ARG A 340 -33.23 -10.25 8.27
N LEU A 341 -32.69 -9.52 9.24
CA LEU A 341 -31.65 -10.03 10.12
C LEU A 341 -32.16 -10.79 11.33
N GLN A 342 -33.42 -10.58 11.71
CA GLN A 342 -34.03 -11.25 12.87
C GLN A 342 -33.94 -12.78 12.78
N PRO A 343 -34.32 -13.44 11.68
CA PRO A 343 -34.30 -14.90 11.55
C PRO A 343 -32.91 -15.48 11.29
N LEU A 344 -31.91 -14.65 10.92
CA LEU A 344 -30.57 -15.15 10.60
C LEU A 344 -29.87 -15.70 11.86
N PRO A 345 -29.23 -16.88 11.76
CA PRO A 345 -28.51 -17.47 12.88
C PRO A 345 -27.30 -16.59 13.27
N ARG A 346 -27.00 -16.60 14.56
CA ARG A 346 -25.88 -15.89 15.16
C ARG A 346 -24.89 -16.87 15.75
N ALA A 347 -23.61 -16.48 15.79
CA ALA A 347 -22.61 -17.31 16.41
C ALA A 347 -22.76 -17.32 17.95
N VAL A 348 -22.78 -18.50 18.55
CA VAL A 348 -22.83 -18.74 19.99
C VAL A 348 -21.87 -19.88 20.36
N PRO A 349 -21.30 -19.93 21.57
CA PRO A 349 -21.37 -18.99 22.68
C PRO A 349 -20.54 -17.71 22.38
N PRO A 350 -20.48 -16.75 23.32
CA PRO A 350 -19.59 -15.57 23.18
C PRO A 350 -18.13 -15.96 22.94
N PRO A 351 -17.33 -15.14 22.23
CA PRO A 351 -15.94 -15.44 21.98
C PRO A 351 -15.12 -15.42 23.27
N ALA A 352 -14.08 -16.26 23.36
CA ALA A 352 -13.16 -16.28 24.50
C ALA A 352 -12.40 -14.95 24.68
N ARG A 353 -12.17 -14.25 23.57
CA ARG A 353 -11.60 -12.91 23.54
C ARG A 353 -12.54 -11.98 22.78
N GLN A 354 -12.92 -10.89 23.44
CA GLN A 354 -13.89 -9.97 22.90
C GLN A 354 -13.25 -9.07 21.83
N PRO A 355 -13.70 -9.10 20.55
CA PRO A 355 -13.31 -8.08 19.60
C PRO A 355 -13.93 -6.73 19.94
N VAL A 356 -13.17 -5.67 19.79
CA VAL A 356 -13.60 -4.27 19.93
C VAL A 356 -13.45 -3.60 18.57
N PHE A 357 -14.57 -3.33 17.91
CA PHE A 357 -14.57 -2.75 16.58
C PHE A 357 -14.49 -1.24 16.65
N LEU A 358 -13.41 -0.69 16.07
CA LEU A 358 -13.21 0.73 15.97
C LEU A 358 -13.61 1.21 14.57
N LEU A 359 -14.68 1.98 14.49
CA LEU A 359 -15.07 2.68 13.28
C LEU A 359 -14.46 4.07 13.27
N GLY A 360 -14.31 4.62 12.10
CA GLY A 360 -13.90 6.00 11.88
C GLY A 360 -13.46 6.19 10.44
N PHE A 361 -13.84 7.32 9.86
CA PHE A 361 -13.28 7.68 8.57
C PHE A 361 -11.76 7.85 8.71
N PRO A 362 -10.94 7.52 7.71
CA PRO A 362 -9.50 7.73 7.80
C PRO A 362 -9.17 9.14 8.31
N ARG A 363 -8.25 9.25 9.26
CA ARG A 363 -7.85 10.50 9.93
C ARG A 363 -8.85 11.06 10.95
N SER A 364 -9.84 10.30 11.39
CA SER A 364 -10.75 10.70 12.48
C SER A 364 -10.15 10.56 13.89
N GLY A 365 -8.99 9.87 14.04
CA GLY A 365 -8.35 9.64 15.35
C GLY A 365 -8.51 8.22 15.90
N SER A 366 -9.07 7.28 15.12
CA SER A 366 -9.22 5.88 15.53
C SER A 366 -7.90 5.20 15.91
N SER A 367 -6.80 5.53 15.22
CA SER A 367 -5.45 5.03 15.59
C SER A 367 -4.98 5.55 16.95
N LEU A 368 -5.30 6.80 17.31
CA LEU A 368 -4.97 7.35 18.62
C LEU A 368 -5.73 6.61 19.72
N LEU A 369 -7.03 6.42 19.54
CA LEU A 369 -7.84 5.66 20.50
C LEU A 369 -7.31 4.23 20.67
N GLU A 370 -6.99 3.56 19.57
CA GLU A 370 -6.43 2.21 19.61
C GLU A 370 -5.10 2.14 20.39
N GLN A 371 -4.20 3.11 20.17
CA GLN A 371 -2.95 3.21 20.89
C GLN A 371 -3.15 3.41 22.39
N LEU A 372 -4.12 4.25 22.76
CA LEU A 372 -4.45 4.45 24.18
C LEU A 372 -5.02 3.17 24.81
N LEU A 373 -5.90 2.45 24.12
CA LEU A 373 -6.42 1.15 24.55
C LEU A 373 -5.32 0.09 24.66
N GLY A 374 -4.38 0.07 23.72
CA GLY A 374 -3.25 -0.87 23.72
C GLY A 374 -2.30 -0.74 24.92
N GLN A 375 -2.36 0.36 25.65
CA GLN A 375 -1.60 0.57 26.88
C GLN A 375 -2.35 0.06 28.12
N VAL A 376 -3.62 -0.31 27.98
CA VAL A 376 -4.42 -0.86 29.08
C VAL A 376 -4.18 -2.38 29.14
N PRO A 377 -3.89 -2.96 30.34
CA PRO A 377 -3.72 -4.38 30.50
C PRO A 377 -4.91 -5.17 29.96
N GLY A 378 -4.64 -6.28 29.29
CA GLY A 378 -5.68 -7.13 28.72
C GLY A 378 -6.10 -6.75 27.29
N PHE A 379 -5.54 -5.69 26.71
CA PHE A 379 -5.74 -5.34 25.30
C PHE A 379 -4.62 -5.82 24.39
N ALA A 380 -4.99 -6.22 23.17
CA ALA A 380 -4.07 -6.34 22.04
C ALA A 380 -4.59 -5.50 20.87
N MET A 381 -3.66 -4.83 20.18
CA MET A 381 -3.98 -4.00 19.02
C MET A 381 -4.00 -4.87 17.77
N GLY A 382 -5.14 -4.93 17.09
CA GLY A 382 -5.30 -5.64 15.82
C GLY A 382 -4.98 -4.78 14.59
N ASP A 383 -4.81 -3.47 14.79
CA ASP A 383 -4.52 -2.47 13.76
C ASP A 383 -5.55 -2.48 12.60
N GLU A 384 -5.12 -2.23 11.40
CA GLU A 384 -5.98 -2.24 10.19
C GLU A 384 -6.25 -3.67 9.68
N PHE A 385 -5.70 -4.70 10.32
CA PHE A 385 -5.95 -6.08 9.94
C PHE A 385 -7.32 -6.55 10.41
N SER A 386 -8.19 -6.86 9.45
CA SER A 386 -9.46 -7.52 9.70
C SER A 386 -9.76 -8.55 8.62
N PRO A 387 -9.99 -9.82 8.98
CA PRO A 387 -10.37 -10.84 8.02
C PRO A 387 -11.82 -10.74 7.55
N LEU A 388 -12.63 -9.82 8.10
CA LEU A 388 -14.08 -9.75 7.80
C LEU A 388 -14.38 -9.54 6.32
N ALA A 389 -13.61 -8.70 5.64
CA ALA A 389 -13.81 -8.47 4.21
C ALA A 389 -13.47 -9.72 3.36
N ASP A 390 -12.48 -10.51 3.78
CA ASP A 390 -12.13 -11.77 3.12
C ASP A 390 -13.17 -12.85 3.44
N LEU A 391 -13.62 -12.89 4.67
CA LEU A 391 -14.67 -13.81 5.09
C LEU A 391 -15.97 -13.54 4.34
N SER A 392 -16.40 -12.28 4.21
CA SER A 392 -17.62 -11.95 3.45
C SER A 392 -17.55 -12.43 2.00
N ARG A 393 -16.39 -12.29 1.34
CA ARG A 393 -16.15 -12.81 0.00
C ARG A 393 -16.10 -14.35 -0.09
N ALA A 394 -15.71 -15.01 1.00
CA ALA A 394 -15.63 -16.45 1.06
C ALA A 394 -16.98 -17.13 1.40
N ILE A 395 -17.99 -16.39 1.84
CA ILE A 395 -19.30 -16.93 2.23
C ILE A 395 -19.94 -17.77 1.14
N PRO A 396 -20.01 -17.37 -0.14
CA PRO A 396 -20.60 -18.17 -1.20
C PRO A 396 -19.99 -19.57 -1.28
N ALA A 397 -18.67 -19.64 -1.34
CA ALA A 397 -17.95 -20.92 -1.41
C ALA A 397 -18.13 -21.75 -0.14
N LEU A 398 -18.18 -21.13 1.03
CA LEU A 398 -18.35 -21.81 2.33
C LEU A 398 -19.77 -22.30 2.55
N ALA A 399 -20.76 -21.63 1.99
CA ALA A 399 -22.16 -22.02 2.01
C ALA A 399 -22.52 -23.02 0.89
N GLY A 400 -21.60 -23.27 -0.06
CA GLY A 400 -21.92 -24.06 -1.26
C GLY A 400 -23.02 -23.41 -2.12
N ALA A 401 -23.09 -22.08 -2.09
CA ALA A 401 -24.15 -21.29 -2.71
C ALA A 401 -23.62 -20.42 -3.84
N THR A 402 -24.52 -20.09 -4.78
CA THR A 402 -24.29 -19.08 -5.82
C THR A 402 -24.87 -17.75 -5.37
N GLY A 403 -24.24 -16.65 -5.73
CA GLY A 403 -24.64 -15.29 -5.38
C GLY A 403 -23.55 -14.54 -4.64
N ASP A 404 -23.73 -13.23 -4.53
CA ASP A 404 -22.78 -12.35 -3.89
C ASP A 404 -23.21 -11.99 -2.46
N TYR A 405 -22.29 -11.49 -1.68
CA TYR A 405 -22.59 -10.91 -0.39
C TYR A 405 -23.21 -9.50 -0.59
N PRO A 406 -24.31 -9.15 0.10
CA PRO A 406 -24.87 -9.83 1.27
C PRO A 406 -25.97 -10.88 1.00
N GLU A 407 -26.54 -10.96 -0.20
CA GLU A 407 -27.72 -11.78 -0.54
C GLU A 407 -27.49 -13.27 -0.23
N VAL A 408 -26.26 -13.74 -0.39
CA VAL A 408 -25.88 -15.12 -0.07
C VAL A 408 -26.14 -15.51 1.39
N LEU A 409 -26.31 -14.54 2.29
CA LEU A 409 -26.65 -14.80 3.70
C LEU A 409 -28.03 -15.45 3.86
N ASP A 410 -28.93 -15.36 2.89
CA ASP A 410 -30.23 -16.05 2.93
C ASP A 410 -30.06 -17.58 2.96
N HIS A 411 -28.94 -18.10 2.44
CA HIS A 411 -28.61 -19.53 2.55
C HIS A 411 -28.32 -19.98 3.99
N LEU A 412 -28.11 -19.06 4.93
CA LEU A 412 -27.98 -19.38 6.36
C LEU A 412 -29.30 -19.90 6.97
N LEU A 413 -30.43 -19.66 6.31
CA LEU A 413 -31.75 -20.10 6.73
C LEU A 413 -32.08 -21.55 6.31
N VAL A 414 -31.23 -22.16 5.45
CA VAL A 414 -31.54 -23.47 4.84
C VAL A 414 -30.45 -24.49 5.21
N GLY A 415 -30.85 -25.70 5.54
CA GLY A 415 -29.96 -26.83 5.82
C GLY A 415 -29.05 -26.59 7.03
N ASP A 416 -27.75 -26.95 6.88
CA ASP A 416 -26.70 -26.75 7.89
C ASP A 416 -26.19 -25.30 7.99
N GLY A 417 -26.84 -24.36 7.32
CA GLY A 417 -26.43 -22.95 7.30
C GLY A 417 -26.36 -22.30 8.67
N GLY A 418 -27.13 -22.80 9.66
CA GLY A 418 -27.10 -22.33 11.05
C GLY A 418 -25.71 -22.40 11.72
N ALA A 419 -24.85 -23.31 11.29
CA ALA A 419 -23.50 -23.47 11.84
C ALA A 419 -22.48 -22.51 11.16
N LEU A 420 -22.80 -21.89 10.02
CA LEU A 420 -21.87 -21.07 9.26
C LEU A 420 -21.37 -19.82 10.02
N PRO A 421 -22.19 -19.05 10.74
CA PRO A 421 -21.71 -17.94 11.55
C PRO A 421 -20.63 -18.36 12.56
N GLN A 422 -20.81 -19.52 13.20
CA GLN A 422 -19.81 -20.06 14.13
C GLN A 422 -18.49 -20.41 13.42
N ARG A 423 -18.57 -21.04 12.24
CA ARG A 423 -17.39 -21.38 11.44
C ARG A 423 -16.66 -20.13 10.93
N LEU A 424 -17.38 -19.10 10.51
CA LEU A 424 -16.80 -17.82 10.10
C LEU A 424 -16.11 -17.12 11.28
N ARG A 425 -16.75 -17.11 12.46
CA ARG A 425 -16.15 -16.56 13.67
C ARG A 425 -14.88 -17.30 14.05
N GLN A 426 -14.89 -18.63 14.02
CA GLN A 426 -13.68 -19.42 14.28
C GLN A 426 -12.53 -19.04 13.33
N ARG A 427 -12.79 -18.88 12.03
CA ARG A 427 -11.76 -18.42 11.07
C ARG A 427 -11.25 -17.03 11.38
N TYR A 428 -12.11 -16.13 11.82
CA TYR A 428 -11.70 -14.80 12.27
C TYR A 428 -10.76 -14.89 13.47
N GLU A 429 -11.07 -15.72 14.46
CA GLU A 429 -10.25 -15.94 15.66
C GLU A 429 -8.92 -16.64 15.32
N GLU A 430 -8.94 -17.63 14.44
CA GLU A 430 -7.73 -18.31 13.93
C GLU A 430 -6.78 -17.33 13.22
N ALA A 431 -7.30 -16.48 12.36
CA ALA A 431 -6.48 -15.47 11.67
C ALA A 431 -5.78 -14.52 12.65
N ARG A 432 -6.46 -14.12 13.73
CA ARG A 432 -5.88 -13.29 14.80
C ARG A 432 -4.88 -14.04 15.66
N THR A 433 -5.12 -15.32 15.90
CA THR A 433 -4.18 -16.19 16.62
C THR A 433 -2.87 -16.34 15.84
N GLN A 434 -2.95 -16.53 14.53
CA GLN A 434 -1.77 -16.60 13.66
C GLN A 434 -0.91 -15.32 13.68
N LEU A 435 -1.51 -14.18 13.98
CA LEU A 435 -0.80 -12.91 14.19
C LEU A 435 -0.23 -12.73 15.60
N GLY A 436 -0.38 -13.72 16.49
CA GLY A 436 0.10 -13.65 17.86
C GLY A 436 -0.72 -12.71 18.77
N LEU A 437 -1.93 -12.33 18.35
CA LEU A 437 -2.81 -11.43 19.13
C LEU A 437 -3.55 -12.17 20.26
N ALA A 438 -3.71 -13.48 20.14
CA ALA A 438 -4.47 -14.30 21.08
C ALA A 438 -3.60 -14.85 22.24
N ARG A 439 -2.89 -13.97 22.96
CA ARG A 439 -2.07 -14.34 24.13
C ARG A 439 -2.96 -14.60 25.36
N PRO A 440 -2.46 -15.37 26.37
CA PRO A 440 -3.23 -15.69 27.58
C PRO A 440 -3.66 -14.47 28.40
N ASP A 441 -2.86 -13.40 28.39
CA ASP A 441 -3.07 -12.14 29.09
C ASP A 441 -4.07 -11.21 28.40
N VAL A 442 -4.47 -11.54 27.16
CA VAL A 442 -5.35 -10.71 26.31
C VAL A 442 -6.80 -11.13 26.45
N ARG A 443 -7.66 -10.19 26.83
CA ARG A 443 -9.13 -10.32 26.88
C ARG A 443 -9.83 -9.59 25.75
N PHE A 444 -9.29 -8.47 25.32
CA PHE A 444 -9.85 -7.59 24.27
C PHE A 444 -8.88 -7.46 23.11
N ILE A 445 -9.37 -7.58 21.89
CA ILE A 445 -8.59 -7.38 20.68
C ILE A 445 -9.26 -6.30 19.82
N THR A 446 -8.60 -5.21 19.55
CA THR A 446 -9.13 -4.16 18.68
C THR A 446 -9.17 -4.60 17.22
N ASP A 447 -10.10 -4.05 16.46
CA ASP A 447 -10.22 -4.21 15.02
C ASP A 447 -10.57 -2.85 14.41
N ARG A 448 -9.60 -2.24 13.72
CA ARG A 448 -9.69 -0.87 13.22
C ARG A 448 -9.67 -0.82 11.68
N SER A 449 -10.16 -1.83 11.02
CA SER A 449 -10.19 -1.84 9.56
C SER A 449 -11.07 -0.74 9.00
N ALA A 450 -10.58 -0.05 7.97
CA ALA A 450 -11.37 0.92 7.21
C ALA A 450 -12.61 0.29 6.53
N SER A 451 -12.62 -1.04 6.34
CA SER A 451 -13.75 -1.78 5.78
C SER A 451 -14.86 -2.09 6.80
N ASN A 452 -14.64 -1.90 8.11
CA ASN A 452 -15.62 -2.24 9.15
C ASN A 452 -17.00 -1.60 8.96
N PRO A 453 -17.15 -0.35 8.46
CA PRO A 453 -18.46 0.20 8.16
C PRO A 453 -19.31 -0.66 7.20
N TRP A 454 -18.66 -1.33 6.24
CA TRP A 454 -19.32 -2.25 5.31
C TRP A 454 -19.66 -3.61 5.94
N GLN A 455 -19.00 -3.97 7.04
CA GLN A 455 -19.13 -5.28 7.67
C GLN A 455 -20.02 -5.29 8.92
N LEU A 456 -20.70 -4.19 9.25
CA LEU A 456 -21.50 -4.10 10.48
C LEU A 456 -22.62 -5.15 10.56
N GLY A 457 -23.22 -5.52 9.42
CA GLY A 457 -24.18 -6.62 9.35
C GLY A 457 -23.55 -7.97 9.69
N LEU A 458 -22.38 -8.27 9.11
CA LEU A 458 -21.64 -9.50 9.42
C LEU A 458 -21.13 -9.50 10.86
N ILE A 459 -20.61 -8.36 11.34
CA ILE A 459 -20.20 -8.19 12.74
C ILE A 459 -21.36 -8.57 13.69
N LYS A 460 -22.58 -8.10 13.40
CA LYS A 460 -23.75 -8.41 14.22
C LYS A 460 -24.10 -9.91 14.25
N LEU A 461 -23.85 -10.63 13.16
CA LEU A 461 -24.08 -12.08 13.09
C LEU A 461 -22.98 -12.87 13.82
N LEU A 462 -21.72 -12.46 13.66
CA LEU A 462 -20.58 -13.18 14.24
C LEU A 462 -20.32 -12.81 15.71
N PHE A 463 -20.53 -11.56 16.07
CA PHE A 463 -20.21 -10.99 17.38
C PHE A 463 -21.36 -10.11 17.87
N PRO A 464 -22.53 -10.70 18.21
CA PRO A 464 -23.75 -9.95 18.48
C PRO A 464 -23.63 -8.91 19.59
N GLU A 465 -22.75 -9.14 20.57
CA GLU A 465 -22.53 -8.28 21.74
C GLU A 465 -21.22 -7.49 21.68
N ALA A 466 -20.53 -7.49 20.54
CA ALA A 466 -19.26 -6.77 20.41
C ALA A 466 -19.47 -5.25 20.54
N PRO A 467 -18.61 -4.55 21.30
CA PRO A 467 -18.61 -3.09 21.34
C PRO A 467 -18.12 -2.52 20.01
N VAL A 468 -18.89 -1.59 19.49
CA VAL A 468 -18.59 -0.82 18.28
C VAL A 468 -18.36 0.63 18.70
N ILE A 469 -17.14 1.12 18.58
CA ILE A 469 -16.78 2.48 18.95
C ILE A 469 -16.54 3.27 17.68
N HIS A 470 -17.28 4.35 17.48
CA HIS A 470 -17.16 5.19 16.31
C HIS A 470 -16.44 6.49 16.66
N VAL A 471 -15.18 6.59 16.21
CA VAL A 471 -14.39 7.81 16.41
C VAL A 471 -14.78 8.84 15.35
N LEU A 472 -15.37 9.90 15.81
CA LEU A 472 -15.82 11.05 15.04
C LEU A 472 -14.80 12.18 15.13
N ARG A 473 -14.73 12.98 14.11
CA ARG A 473 -13.96 14.23 14.08
C ARG A 473 -14.67 15.21 13.18
N HIS A 474 -14.46 16.49 13.41
CA HIS A 474 -15.06 17.53 12.58
C HIS A 474 -14.86 17.22 11.08
N PRO A 475 -15.95 17.13 10.27
CA PRO A 475 -15.85 16.64 8.89
C PRO A 475 -14.83 17.41 8.04
N LEU A 476 -14.79 18.75 8.16
CA LEU A 476 -13.83 19.57 7.42
C LEU A 476 -12.36 19.29 7.81
N ASP A 477 -12.09 19.00 9.09
CA ASP A 477 -10.75 18.59 9.53
C ASP A 477 -10.35 17.21 8.97
N VAL A 478 -11.31 16.29 8.84
CA VAL A 478 -11.12 15.00 8.19
C VAL A 478 -10.76 15.21 6.72
N MET A 479 -11.48 16.10 6.01
CA MET A 479 -11.17 16.41 4.60
C MET A 479 -9.75 16.94 4.44
N LEU A 480 -9.38 17.99 5.19
CA LEU A 480 -8.03 18.56 5.14
C LEU A 480 -6.93 17.56 5.49
N SER A 481 -7.18 16.74 6.51
CA SER A 481 -6.18 15.77 6.96
C SER A 481 -5.93 14.67 5.92
N ASN A 482 -6.94 14.27 5.15
CA ASN A 482 -6.80 13.30 4.06
C ASN A 482 -6.19 13.92 2.80
N LEU A 483 -6.52 15.17 2.51
CA LEU A 483 -5.92 15.90 1.38
C LEU A 483 -4.40 15.98 1.52
N ALA A 484 -3.90 16.18 2.75
CA ALA A 484 -2.48 16.32 3.07
C ALA A 484 -1.69 14.99 3.02
N GLN A 485 -2.31 13.85 2.71
CA GLN A 485 -1.65 12.55 2.71
C GLN A 485 -1.41 12.03 1.30
N ASP A 486 -0.22 11.46 1.07
CA ASP A 486 0.08 10.65 -0.11
C ASP A 486 -0.30 9.19 0.15
N ARG A 487 -1.59 8.94 0.34
CA ARG A 487 -2.14 7.61 0.58
C ARG A 487 -3.36 7.40 -0.30
N ARG A 488 -3.46 6.23 -0.90
CA ARG A 488 -4.66 5.80 -1.60
C ARG A 488 -5.72 5.36 -0.58
N LEU A 489 -6.92 5.87 -0.71
CA LEU A 489 -8.08 5.46 0.06
C LEU A 489 -9.03 4.61 -0.79
N GLU A 490 -9.96 3.93 -0.11
CA GLU A 490 -11.03 3.15 -0.74
C GLU A 490 -11.76 4.00 -1.81
N ALA A 491 -12.19 3.37 -2.88
CA ALA A 491 -12.88 4.02 -4.01
C ALA A 491 -12.08 5.15 -4.69
N ASN A 492 -10.80 5.32 -4.40
CA ASN A 492 -10.00 6.49 -4.79
C ASN A 492 -10.64 7.83 -4.33
N CYS A 493 -11.36 7.82 -3.23
CA CYS A 493 -12.15 8.97 -2.79
C CYS A 493 -11.30 10.22 -2.47
N ASN A 494 -10.01 10.03 -2.11
CA ASN A 494 -9.10 11.15 -1.86
C ASN A 494 -8.48 11.76 -3.12
N ALA A 495 -9.01 11.43 -4.29
CA ALA A 495 -8.60 12.06 -5.55
C ALA A 495 -8.95 13.55 -5.61
N SER A 496 -10.00 14.01 -4.92
CA SER A 496 -10.37 15.41 -4.77
C SER A 496 -11.18 15.63 -3.48
N MET A 497 -11.29 16.87 -3.05
CA MET A 497 -12.06 17.22 -1.84
C MET A 497 -13.55 16.90 -1.99
N PRO A 498 -14.23 17.21 -3.11
CA PRO A 498 -15.63 16.80 -3.31
C PRO A 498 -15.84 15.28 -3.37
N ALA A 499 -14.91 14.53 -3.97
CA ALA A 499 -14.97 13.06 -3.98
C ALA A 499 -14.86 12.49 -2.56
N LEU A 500 -13.95 13.05 -1.77
CA LEU A 500 -13.75 12.67 -0.37
C LEU A 500 -14.99 12.96 0.47
N ALA A 501 -15.61 14.13 0.29
CA ALA A 501 -16.85 14.53 0.99
C ALA A 501 -18.02 13.60 0.64
N ARG A 502 -18.21 13.28 -0.64
CA ARG A 502 -19.27 12.34 -1.08
C ARG A 502 -19.08 10.96 -0.49
N HIS A 503 -17.86 10.46 -0.47
CA HIS A 503 -17.57 9.13 0.10
C HIS A 503 -17.74 9.12 1.62
N TYR A 504 -17.35 10.21 2.30
CA TYR A 504 -17.63 10.41 3.73
C TYR A 504 -19.14 10.36 4.00
N ALA A 505 -19.93 11.15 3.29
CA ALA A 505 -21.38 11.18 3.43
C ALA A 505 -22.01 9.80 3.15
N LEU A 506 -21.51 9.07 2.15
CA LEU A 506 -21.94 7.71 1.82
C LEU A 506 -21.74 6.77 3.01
N LEU A 507 -20.53 6.72 3.57
CA LEU A 507 -20.22 5.85 4.72
C LEU A 507 -20.99 6.27 5.97
N MET A 508 -21.11 7.55 6.26
CA MET A 508 -21.91 8.03 7.38
C MET A 508 -23.39 7.63 7.24
N SER A 509 -23.94 7.75 6.03
CA SER A 509 -25.31 7.32 5.76
C SER A 509 -25.51 5.80 5.88
N LEU A 510 -24.48 5.00 5.56
CA LEU A 510 -24.50 3.56 5.75
C LEU A 510 -24.44 3.20 7.25
N ILE A 511 -23.54 3.81 8.02
CA ILE A 511 -23.46 3.63 9.48
C ILE A 511 -24.76 4.04 10.15
N ARG A 512 -25.37 5.16 9.76
CA ARG A 512 -26.66 5.61 10.25
C ARG A 512 -27.76 4.57 10.00
N HIS A 513 -27.80 3.99 8.79
CA HIS A 513 -28.73 2.93 8.45
C HIS A 513 -28.56 1.72 9.37
N PHE A 514 -27.33 1.21 9.52
CA PHE A 514 -27.05 0.08 10.40
C PHE A 514 -27.43 0.35 11.86
N ARG A 515 -27.17 1.55 12.36
CA ARG A 515 -27.59 1.93 13.72
C ARG A 515 -29.10 1.92 13.90
N GLY A 516 -29.87 2.29 12.88
CA GLY A 516 -31.32 2.25 12.90
C GLY A 516 -31.91 0.87 12.74
N GLN A 517 -31.22 -0.03 12.03
CA GLN A 517 -31.71 -1.38 11.73
C GLN A 517 -31.16 -2.48 12.66
N LEU A 518 -29.95 -2.28 13.20
CA LEU A 518 -29.28 -3.26 14.04
C LEU A 518 -29.21 -2.81 15.49
N THR A 519 -29.46 -3.71 16.42
CA THR A 519 -29.23 -3.46 17.86
C THR A 519 -27.73 -3.59 18.15
N LEU A 520 -26.95 -2.55 17.80
CA LEU A 520 -25.52 -2.52 18.04
C LEU A 520 -25.19 -1.95 19.41
N ARG A 521 -24.19 -2.55 20.10
CA ARG A 521 -23.53 -1.86 21.22
C ARG A 521 -22.62 -0.78 20.62
N TYR A 522 -23.13 0.45 20.52
CA TYR A 522 -22.49 1.53 19.78
C TYR A 522 -22.20 2.74 20.68
N LEU A 523 -20.96 3.21 20.64
CA LEU A 523 -20.50 4.42 21.35
C LEU A 523 -19.83 5.39 20.38
N PRO A 524 -20.37 6.60 20.17
CA PRO A 524 -19.66 7.66 19.48
C PRO A 524 -18.64 8.34 20.41
N VAL A 525 -17.43 8.59 19.90
CA VAL A 525 -16.33 9.27 20.60
C VAL A 525 -15.79 10.36 19.72
N ARG A 526 -15.77 11.61 20.17
CA ARG A 526 -15.19 12.72 19.43
C ARG A 526 -13.66 12.74 19.60
N TYR A 527 -12.96 12.93 18.50
CA TYR A 527 -11.51 13.13 18.51
C TYR A 527 -11.11 14.34 19.36
N GLU A 528 -11.90 15.39 19.27
CA GLU A 528 -11.71 16.62 20.02
C GLU A 528 -11.69 16.34 21.52
N ASP A 529 -12.70 15.61 22.04
CA ASP A 529 -12.74 15.20 23.46
C ASP A 529 -11.58 14.28 23.81
N LEU A 530 -11.21 13.37 22.89
CA LEU A 530 -10.11 12.42 23.11
C LEU A 530 -8.76 13.12 23.31
N VAL A 531 -8.54 14.29 22.70
CA VAL A 531 -7.26 15.01 22.80
C VAL A 531 -7.28 16.15 23.82
N THR A 532 -8.44 16.70 24.16
CA THR A 532 -8.56 17.78 25.15
C THR A 532 -8.95 17.29 26.54
N ASP A 533 -9.68 16.18 26.61
CA ASP A 533 -10.21 15.58 27.85
C ASP A 533 -9.99 14.04 27.83
N THR A 534 -8.75 13.63 27.66
CA THR A 534 -8.35 12.24 27.37
C THR A 534 -8.82 11.27 28.44
N ALA A 535 -8.64 11.61 29.72
CA ALA A 535 -8.91 10.70 30.84
C ALA A 535 -10.39 10.31 30.97
N PRO A 536 -11.31 11.27 31.12
CA PRO A 536 -12.73 10.96 31.18
C PRO A 536 -13.23 10.30 29.91
N THR A 537 -12.71 10.71 28.75
CA THR A 537 -13.10 10.10 27.47
C THR A 537 -12.67 8.66 27.38
N LEU A 538 -11.43 8.32 27.74
CA LEU A 538 -10.93 6.95 27.80
C LEU A 538 -11.68 6.13 28.85
N GLY A 539 -11.97 6.70 30.02
CA GLY A 539 -12.77 6.07 31.07
C GLY A 539 -14.14 5.62 30.54
N ARG A 540 -14.89 6.53 29.91
CA ARG A 540 -16.18 6.19 29.25
C ARG A 540 -16.07 5.05 28.24
N VAL A 541 -14.97 5.02 27.47
CA VAL A 541 -14.73 3.95 26.50
C VAL A 541 -14.49 2.62 27.19
N LEU A 542 -13.66 2.58 28.24
CA LEU A 542 -13.34 1.38 29.01
C LEU A 542 -14.58 0.83 29.72
N ASP A 543 -15.37 1.70 30.36
CA ASP A 543 -16.65 1.33 30.99
C ASP A 543 -17.63 0.73 29.97
N PHE A 544 -17.74 1.35 28.79
CA PHE A 544 -18.59 0.85 27.71
C PHE A 544 -18.12 -0.53 27.20
N ILE A 545 -16.84 -0.76 27.09
CA ILE A 545 -16.26 -2.06 26.69
C ILE A 545 -16.52 -3.11 27.80
N GLY A 546 -16.55 -2.71 29.06
CA GLY A 546 -16.54 -3.57 30.24
C GLY A 546 -15.10 -4.00 30.59
N ALA A 547 -14.15 -3.14 30.31
CA ALA A 547 -12.75 -3.31 30.64
C ALA A 547 -12.42 -2.68 32.01
N PRO A 548 -11.37 -3.16 32.70
CA PRO A 548 -10.93 -2.50 33.93
C PRO A 548 -10.42 -1.07 33.62
N PRO A 549 -10.50 -0.16 34.61
CA PRO A 549 -9.98 1.19 34.45
C PRO A 549 -8.48 1.17 34.16
N ALA A 550 -7.98 2.18 33.46
CA ALA A 550 -6.57 2.31 33.18
C ALA A 550 -5.78 2.42 34.48
N ALA A 551 -4.79 1.54 34.68
CA ALA A 551 -3.97 1.51 35.90
C ALA A 551 -3.00 2.70 36.04
N GLN A 552 -2.77 3.44 34.97
CA GLN A 552 -1.87 4.60 34.92
C GLN A 552 -2.65 5.90 34.70
N PRO A 553 -2.19 7.02 35.27
CA PRO A 553 -2.79 8.31 35.00
C PRO A 553 -2.66 8.65 33.51
N PRO A 554 -3.66 9.35 32.94
CA PRO A 554 -3.72 9.67 31.50
C PRO A 554 -2.47 10.37 30.96
N GLU A 555 -1.84 11.19 31.76
CA GLU A 555 -0.59 11.86 31.39
C GLU A 555 0.59 10.89 31.20
N ALA A 556 0.62 9.78 31.94
CA ALA A 556 1.57 8.70 31.73
C ALA A 556 1.25 7.92 30.44
N LEU A 557 -0.03 7.67 30.17
CA LEU A 557 -0.50 7.04 28.92
C LEU A 557 -0.17 7.92 27.70
N LEU A 558 -0.33 9.24 27.81
CA LEU A 558 0.01 10.19 26.76
C LEU A 558 1.51 10.26 26.48
N ARG A 559 2.34 10.14 27.52
CA ARG A 559 3.81 10.06 27.40
C ARG A 559 4.27 8.69 26.90
N ALA A 560 3.65 7.61 27.36
CA ALA A 560 3.95 6.25 26.92
C ALA A 560 3.60 6.02 25.45
N ASN A 561 2.64 6.78 24.87
CA ASN A 561 2.35 6.75 23.45
C ASN A 561 3.58 7.08 22.58
N SER A 562 4.47 7.94 23.05
CA SER A 562 5.73 8.24 22.38
C SER A 562 6.79 7.13 22.50
N ALA A 563 6.64 6.22 23.47
CA ALA A 563 7.55 5.11 23.75
C ALA A 563 7.08 3.75 23.17
N MET A 564 5.85 3.65 22.64
CA MET A 564 5.37 2.40 22.04
C MET A 564 6.20 1.99 20.82
N PRO A 565 6.49 0.69 20.64
CA PRO A 565 7.12 0.22 19.43
C PRO A 565 6.24 0.55 18.21
N PRO A 566 6.84 0.95 17.07
CA PRO A 566 6.09 1.28 15.87
C PRO A 566 5.41 0.05 15.28
N GLY A 567 4.25 0.28 14.73
CA GLY A 567 3.69 -0.61 13.73
C GLY A 567 4.57 -0.61 12.44
N PRO A 568 4.40 -1.61 11.58
CA PRO A 568 5.30 -1.87 10.44
C PRO A 568 5.28 -0.81 9.32
N LEU A 569 4.50 0.26 9.41
CA LEU A 569 4.28 1.21 8.31
C LEU A 569 4.79 2.63 8.63
N PRO A 570 5.35 3.36 7.63
CA PRO A 570 5.84 4.74 7.77
C PRO A 570 4.78 5.76 8.21
N ALA A 571 3.49 5.46 7.96
CA ALA A 571 2.37 6.32 8.37
C ALA A 571 2.25 6.50 9.89
N HIS A 572 2.88 5.62 10.68
CA HIS A 572 2.81 5.64 12.14
C HIS A 572 3.85 6.55 12.82
N VAL A 573 4.75 7.17 12.06
CA VAL A 573 5.70 8.15 12.63
C VAL A 573 4.96 9.34 13.24
N SER A 574 3.83 9.75 12.66
CA SER A 574 2.99 10.83 13.21
C SER A 574 2.17 10.42 14.45
N GLY A 575 1.95 9.13 14.69
CA GLY A 575 1.22 8.61 15.86
C GLY A 575 2.04 8.57 17.15
N ARG A 576 3.32 8.95 17.11
CA ARG A 576 4.23 8.93 18.25
C ARG A 576 4.48 10.30 18.89
N GLU A 577 3.91 11.34 18.32
CA GLU A 577 3.92 12.62 19.00
C GLU A 577 3.05 12.52 20.26
N PRO A 578 3.40 13.23 21.35
CA PRO A 578 2.51 13.39 22.48
C PRO A 578 1.14 13.86 21.99
N VAL A 579 0.06 13.41 22.62
CA VAL A 579 -1.28 13.85 22.23
C VAL A 579 -1.35 15.37 22.30
N HIS A 580 -1.86 15.99 21.26
CA HIS A 580 -1.91 17.44 21.12
C HIS A 580 -3.20 17.88 20.42
N ALA A 581 -3.71 19.05 20.78
CA ALA A 581 -4.93 19.61 20.20
C ALA A 581 -4.73 20.36 18.86
N ARG A 582 -3.52 20.38 18.27
CA ARG A 582 -3.23 21.09 17.00
C ARG A 582 -4.09 20.64 15.82
N GLY A 583 -4.72 19.48 15.93
CA GLY A 583 -5.63 18.94 14.94
C GLY A 583 -7.09 19.36 15.11
N VAL A 584 -7.44 20.01 16.21
CA VAL A 584 -8.82 20.40 16.55
C VAL A 584 -9.17 21.68 15.82
N TYR A 585 -10.29 21.66 15.08
CA TYR A 585 -10.83 22.79 14.32
C TYR A 585 -9.82 23.55 13.44
N ARG A 586 -8.79 22.87 12.98
CA ARG A 586 -7.75 23.52 12.18
C ARG A 586 -8.25 24.00 10.81
N HIS A 587 -9.38 23.46 10.31
CA HIS A 587 -10.04 23.93 9.08
C HIS A 587 -10.35 25.44 9.12
N ARG A 588 -10.59 26.01 10.30
CA ARG A 588 -10.88 27.45 10.47
C ARG A 588 -9.76 28.34 9.91
N ALA A 589 -8.50 27.99 10.17
CA ALA A 589 -7.35 28.72 9.66
C ALA A 589 -7.24 28.65 8.12
N TYR A 590 -7.78 27.60 7.51
CA TYR A 590 -7.81 27.47 6.05
C TYR A 590 -9.04 28.15 5.45
N GLN A 591 -10.19 28.05 6.10
CA GLN A 591 -11.44 28.60 5.62
C GLN A 591 -11.41 30.13 5.48
N SER A 592 -10.75 30.81 6.41
CA SER A 592 -10.57 32.28 6.36
C SER A 592 -9.76 32.74 5.14
N HIS A 593 -8.84 31.90 4.63
CA HIS A 593 -7.99 32.25 3.49
C HIS A 593 -8.49 31.66 2.15
N MET A 594 -9.28 30.59 2.19
CA MET A 594 -9.71 29.83 1.02
C MET A 594 -11.19 29.42 1.12
N PRO A 595 -12.12 30.37 1.24
CA PRO A 595 -13.54 30.05 1.43
C PRO A 595 -14.12 29.22 0.26
N ALA A 596 -13.67 29.46 -0.97
CA ALA A 596 -14.11 28.73 -2.15
C ALA A 596 -13.83 27.22 -2.08
N LEU A 597 -12.70 26.82 -1.49
CA LEU A 597 -12.34 25.40 -1.34
C LEU A 597 -13.36 24.65 -0.49
N PHE A 598 -13.87 25.29 0.55
CA PHE A 598 -14.85 24.69 1.45
C PHE A 598 -16.28 24.82 0.91
N ALA A 599 -16.58 25.87 0.14
CA ALA A 599 -17.91 26.04 -0.47
C ALA A 599 -18.30 24.80 -1.33
N GLU A 600 -17.35 24.22 -2.06
CA GLU A 600 -17.60 23.03 -2.87
C GLU A 600 -18.10 21.80 -2.10
N VAL A 601 -17.86 21.74 -0.80
CA VAL A 601 -18.17 20.56 0.04
C VAL A 601 -19.19 20.85 1.13
N ARG A 602 -19.54 22.11 1.37
CA ARG A 602 -20.51 22.49 2.40
C ARG A 602 -21.87 21.84 2.20
N ASP A 603 -22.43 21.91 0.99
CA ASP A 603 -23.73 21.30 0.68
C ASP A 603 -23.77 19.79 1.02
N ILE A 604 -22.62 19.11 0.95
CA ILE A 604 -22.50 17.69 1.23
C ILE A 604 -22.29 17.44 2.73
N LEU A 605 -21.50 18.28 3.41
CA LEU A 605 -21.01 18.03 4.77
C LEU A 605 -21.82 18.73 5.86
N ASP A 606 -22.47 19.87 5.59
CA ASP A 606 -23.23 20.61 6.61
C ASP A 606 -24.35 19.78 7.28
N PRO A 607 -25.09 18.92 6.56
CA PRO A 607 -26.02 18.01 7.21
C PRO A 607 -25.35 17.10 8.25
N TRP A 608 -24.13 16.62 7.96
CA TRP A 608 -23.36 15.78 8.87
C TRP A 608 -22.70 16.57 10.00
N ILE A 609 -22.23 17.78 9.74
CA ILE A 609 -21.73 18.71 10.78
C ILE A 609 -22.81 18.94 11.82
N THR A 610 -24.05 19.16 11.38
CA THR A 610 -25.22 19.36 12.26
C THR A 610 -25.59 18.06 12.99
N GLU A 611 -25.76 16.94 12.27
CA GLU A 611 -26.16 15.66 12.86
C GLU A 611 -25.15 15.13 13.90
N LEU A 612 -23.87 15.37 13.67
CA LEU A 612 -22.79 14.97 14.59
C LEU A 612 -22.57 15.96 15.73
N GLY A 613 -23.35 17.05 15.78
CA GLY A 613 -23.32 18.04 16.85
C GLY A 613 -22.11 18.97 16.80
N TYR A 614 -21.57 19.25 15.62
CA TYR A 614 -20.47 20.21 15.43
C TYR A 614 -20.95 21.62 15.03
N ALA A 615 -22.26 21.84 14.85
CA ALA A 615 -22.80 23.13 14.41
C ALA A 615 -22.48 24.29 15.38
N GLU A 616 -22.54 24.05 16.70
CA GLU A 616 -22.18 25.05 17.70
C GLU A 616 -20.67 25.41 17.69
N ALA A 617 -19.84 24.51 17.25
CA ALA A 617 -18.40 24.76 17.11
C ALA A 617 -18.07 25.57 15.84
N GLU A 618 -19.02 25.79 14.94
CA GLU A 618 -18.88 26.62 13.73
C GLU A 618 -19.27 28.08 13.97
N ALA A 619 -20.11 28.32 14.97
CA ALA A 619 -20.51 29.67 15.42
C ALA A 619 -19.39 30.30 16.27
#